data_5155be151659128a112705229d63b74c
#
_entry.id   5155be151659128a112705229d63b74c
#
_cell.length_a   1.000
_cell.length_b   1.000
_cell.length_c   1.000
_cell.angle_alpha   90.00
_cell.angle_beta   90.00
_cell.angle_gamma   90.00
#
_symmetry.space_group_name_H-M   'P 1'
#
loop_
_entity.id
_entity.type
_entity.pdbx_description
1 polymer ?
#
loop_
_entity_poly.entity_id
_entity_poly.type
_entity_poly.pdbx_seq_one_letter_code
_entity_poly.pdbx_strand_id
1 'polypeptide(L)'
;MNRKLFPLSALALACAHALAGPLPTGGVVREGSGSFSTSGSTLTVQQTSSRLVTDWQTFDIGAGQTVRFVQPGAGSVALNRVVGGDPSQILGHLESNGAVYIQNAAGVLFAPGAQVDVGSLVATSLNVDLARFDAGQLSLSGADDAGAVANHGRITTAAGGSVLLAAPSVANAGTIAAPGGSVALAAATTVAVDPSGSGLLQVAVSASAARADLVNTGAISADGGAIALQAAARQAVMRVDGTLRAHRVEDHGGTIVLAAGDGGATTVTGTLDASGEAGSHGGSVQVLGGQVALAPGAVVDASGDAGGGSVQVGGGMHGDGPLPHAATTTVAPGARIDASAGSRGDGGQVVVWSDQQTVFAGAIAARGGRAGGDGGQVEVSSRRQLDFDGSAGVDTTAPAGARGRLLLDPQNLDIGTDADVDGTPGHDLPGNTLPYDGGAATSHITAAQVAQLLATSRCRRPTRST
;
A
#
# COMPACT_ATOMS: atom_id res chain seq x y z
N MET A 1 13.38 -33.91 -4.24
CA MET A 1 12.46 -33.59 -3.16
C MET A 1 11.27 -32.85 -3.79
N ASN A 2 10.07 -33.44 -3.75
CA ASN A 2 8.89 -32.96 -4.45
C ASN A 2 8.31 -31.71 -3.73
N ARG A 3 8.48 -30.54 -4.29
CA ARG A 3 7.72 -29.34 -3.90
C ARG A 3 6.27 -29.53 -4.35
N LYS A 4 5.38 -29.81 -3.42
CA LYS A 4 3.93 -29.71 -3.64
C LYS A 4 3.59 -28.22 -3.78
N LEU A 5 3.35 -27.80 -5.00
CA LEU A 5 2.64 -26.55 -5.30
C LEU A 5 1.23 -26.72 -4.74
N PHE A 6 0.88 -25.92 -3.73
CA PHE A 6 -0.50 -25.79 -3.28
C PHE A 6 -1.29 -25.07 -4.37
N PRO A 7 -2.44 -25.58 -4.79
CA PRO A 7 -3.27 -24.85 -5.71
C PRO A 7 -3.76 -23.56 -5.03
N LEU A 8 -3.54 -22.43 -5.69
CA LEU A 8 -4.27 -21.20 -5.43
C LEU A 8 -5.75 -21.55 -5.49
N SER A 9 -6.44 -21.43 -4.36
CA SER A 9 -7.89 -21.47 -4.33
C SER A 9 -8.35 -20.31 -5.19
N ALA A 10 -8.68 -20.59 -6.44
CA ALA A 10 -9.47 -19.70 -7.25
C ALA A 10 -10.74 -19.44 -6.43
N LEU A 11 -10.92 -18.20 -5.99
CA LEU A 11 -12.19 -17.71 -5.51
C LEU A 11 -13.13 -17.84 -6.72
N ALA A 12 -13.87 -18.94 -6.76
CA ALA A 12 -14.81 -19.20 -7.83
C ALA A 12 -15.84 -18.09 -7.76
N LEU A 13 -15.74 -17.13 -8.70
CA LEU A 13 -16.74 -16.12 -8.96
C LEU A 13 -17.98 -16.86 -9.43
N ALA A 14 -18.87 -17.19 -8.51
CA ALA A 14 -20.21 -17.60 -8.86
C ALA A 14 -20.89 -16.39 -9.51
N CYS A 15 -20.88 -16.32 -10.84
CA CYS A 15 -21.79 -15.48 -11.60
C CYS A 15 -23.21 -15.97 -11.35
N ALA A 16 -23.77 -15.65 -10.18
CA ALA A 16 -25.21 -15.70 -9.98
C ALA A 16 -25.82 -14.65 -10.92
N HIS A 17 -26.71 -15.09 -11.78
CA HIS A 17 -27.53 -14.21 -12.61
C HIS A 17 -28.21 -13.21 -11.66
N ALA A 18 -27.82 -11.95 -11.74
CA ALA A 18 -28.39 -10.88 -10.95
C ALA A 18 -29.84 -10.66 -11.38
N LEU A 19 -30.77 -11.31 -10.72
CA LEU A 19 -32.11 -10.76 -10.57
C LEU A 19 -31.88 -9.43 -9.82
N ALA A 20 -32.52 -8.35 -10.30
CA ALA A 20 -32.42 -7.04 -9.65
C ALA A 20 -32.67 -7.23 -8.16
N GLY A 21 -31.60 -7.16 -7.35
CA GLY A 21 -31.71 -7.32 -5.91
C GLY A 21 -32.61 -6.22 -5.35
N PRO A 22 -33.23 -6.42 -4.19
CA PRO A 22 -34.10 -5.41 -3.60
C PRO A 22 -33.29 -4.21 -3.09
N LEU A 23 -33.97 -3.11 -2.82
CA LEU A 23 -33.49 -2.02 -1.99
C LEU A 23 -33.30 -2.51 -0.53
N PRO A 24 -32.52 -1.84 0.31
CA PRO A 24 -32.37 -2.14 1.73
C PRO A 24 -33.72 -2.31 2.44
N THR A 25 -33.83 -3.32 3.31
CA THR A 25 -35.09 -3.68 3.99
C THR A 25 -34.94 -3.63 5.52
N GLY A 26 -36.08 -3.43 6.20
CA GLY A 26 -36.15 -3.53 7.67
C GLY A 26 -35.37 -2.45 8.41
N GLY A 27 -35.23 -1.26 7.83
CA GLY A 27 -34.50 -0.14 8.44
C GLY A 27 -35.15 0.36 9.72
N VAL A 28 -34.36 0.38 10.82
CA VAL A 28 -34.77 0.91 12.14
C VAL A 28 -33.71 1.87 12.62
N VAL A 29 -34.06 3.14 12.79
CA VAL A 29 -33.17 4.12 13.40
C VAL A 29 -32.92 3.76 14.86
N ARG A 30 -31.68 3.62 15.27
CA ARG A 30 -31.25 3.32 16.63
C ARG A 30 -30.78 4.56 17.37
N GLU A 31 -30.02 5.40 16.67
CA GLU A 31 -29.48 6.63 17.23
C GLU A 31 -29.56 7.76 16.18
N GLY A 32 -29.69 8.98 16.64
CA GLY A 32 -29.87 10.13 15.77
C GLY A 32 -31.31 10.30 15.27
N SER A 33 -31.48 11.03 14.18
CA SER A 33 -32.81 11.34 13.61
C SER A 33 -32.76 11.27 12.09
N GLY A 34 -33.70 10.55 11.51
CA GLY A 34 -33.85 10.41 10.07
C GLY A 34 -35.15 9.69 9.70
N SER A 35 -35.46 9.70 8.42
CA SER A 35 -36.64 9.01 7.86
C SER A 35 -36.28 8.35 6.54
N PHE A 36 -37.08 7.38 6.15
CA PHE A 36 -36.92 6.62 4.93
C PHE A 36 -38.10 6.85 4.00
N SER A 37 -37.84 7.07 2.72
CA SER A 37 -38.89 7.14 1.70
C SER A 37 -38.41 6.45 0.42
N THR A 38 -39.30 5.71 -0.21
CA THR A 38 -39.04 5.02 -1.49
C THR A 38 -39.90 5.63 -2.57
N SER A 39 -39.25 5.99 -3.69
CA SER A 39 -39.91 6.48 -4.89
C SER A 39 -39.32 5.82 -6.12
N GLY A 40 -40.10 4.98 -6.81
CA GLY A 40 -39.63 4.16 -7.92
C GLY A 40 -38.47 3.25 -7.49
N SER A 41 -37.34 3.35 -8.14
CA SER A 41 -36.10 2.59 -7.85
C SER A 41 -35.16 3.26 -6.83
N THR A 42 -35.61 4.32 -6.15
CA THR A 42 -34.76 5.08 -5.22
C THR A 42 -35.26 5.00 -3.79
N LEU A 43 -34.43 4.52 -2.88
CA LEU A 43 -34.59 4.68 -1.43
C LEU A 43 -33.85 5.93 -0.99
N THR A 44 -34.54 6.91 -0.42
CA THR A 44 -33.95 8.09 0.19
C THR A 44 -33.92 7.94 1.71
N VAL A 45 -32.76 8.11 2.29
CA VAL A 45 -32.51 8.22 3.73
C VAL A 45 -32.31 9.71 4.04
N GLN A 46 -33.36 10.33 4.59
CA GLN A 46 -33.29 11.75 5.01
C GLN A 46 -32.76 11.80 6.43
N GLN A 47 -31.50 12.15 6.59
CA GLN A 47 -30.87 12.34 7.90
C GLN A 47 -31.02 13.79 8.36
N THR A 48 -31.36 14.00 9.62
CA THR A 48 -31.52 15.34 10.20
C THR A 48 -30.57 15.62 11.37
N SER A 49 -29.91 14.58 11.92
CA SER A 49 -28.85 14.71 12.92
C SER A 49 -27.46 14.62 12.26
N SER A 50 -26.42 15.08 12.92
CA SER A 50 -25.04 14.97 12.43
C SER A 50 -24.55 13.52 12.35
N ARG A 51 -25.07 12.63 13.20
CA ARG A 51 -24.86 11.19 13.20
C ARG A 51 -26.17 10.46 13.16
N LEU A 52 -26.20 9.36 12.42
CA LEU A 52 -27.34 8.47 12.31
C LEU A 52 -26.84 7.03 12.40
N VAL A 53 -27.43 6.23 13.26
CA VAL A 53 -27.20 4.78 13.32
C VAL A 53 -28.51 4.07 12.94
N THR A 54 -28.45 3.25 11.90
CA THR A 54 -29.60 2.47 11.41
C THR A 54 -29.24 0.99 11.38
N ASP A 55 -30.11 0.16 11.96
CA ASP A 55 -30.07 -1.30 11.75
C ASP A 55 -30.94 -1.67 10.55
N TRP A 56 -30.42 -2.52 9.69
CA TRP A 56 -31.09 -3.05 8.51
C TRP A 56 -31.16 -4.56 8.55
N GLN A 57 -32.23 -5.17 8.05
CA GLN A 57 -32.25 -6.62 7.82
C GLN A 57 -31.37 -6.98 6.64
N THR A 58 -31.45 -6.24 5.53
CA THR A 58 -30.56 -6.34 4.38
C THR A 58 -30.14 -4.94 3.95
N PHE A 59 -28.90 -4.81 3.46
CA PHE A 59 -28.46 -3.57 2.82
C PHE A 59 -27.89 -3.90 1.43
N ASP A 60 -28.82 -4.19 0.52
CA ASP A 60 -28.55 -4.48 -0.88
C ASP A 60 -28.98 -3.32 -1.76
N ILE A 61 -28.26 -3.10 -2.86
CA ILE A 61 -28.67 -2.14 -3.89
C ILE A 61 -28.63 -2.85 -5.24
N GLY A 62 -29.80 -3.21 -5.75
CA GLY A 62 -29.95 -3.91 -7.01
C GLY A 62 -29.50 -3.09 -8.22
N ALA A 63 -29.20 -3.75 -9.31
CA ALA A 63 -28.85 -3.08 -10.56
C ALA A 63 -29.98 -2.12 -10.99
N GLY A 64 -29.63 -0.88 -11.32
CA GLY A 64 -30.57 0.18 -11.68
C GLY A 64 -31.34 0.78 -10.49
N GLN A 65 -31.00 0.37 -9.27
CA GLN A 65 -31.55 0.98 -8.05
C GLN A 65 -30.57 1.96 -7.42
N THR A 66 -31.12 2.89 -6.63
CA THR A 66 -30.34 3.95 -5.95
C THR A 66 -30.70 3.99 -4.49
N VAL A 67 -29.68 4.07 -3.63
CA VAL A 67 -29.83 4.49 -2.23
C VAL A 67 -29.16 5.85 -2.10
N ARG A 68 -29.96 6.84 -1.69
CA ARG A 68 -29.51 8.23 -1.54
C ARG A 68 -29.61 8.68 -0.09
N PHE A 69 -28.48 9.08 0.46
CA PHE A 69 -28.43 9.76 1.77
C PHE A 69 -28.43 11.25 1.55
N VAL A 70 -29.41 11.93 2.16
CA VAL A 70 -29.50 13.40 2.24
C VAL A 70 -29.18 13.76 3.67
N GLN A 71 -27.96 14.27 3.89
CA GLN A 71 -27.41 14.53 5.21
C GLN A 71 -27.32 16.05 5.47
N PRO A 72 -27.30 16.50 6.74
CA PRO A 72 -27.22 17.94 7.09
C PRO A 72 -26.01 18.67 6.50
N GLY A 73 -24.89 17.96 6.29
CA GLY A 73 -23.67 18.53 5.71
C GLY A 73 -22.60 17.47 5.46
N ALA A 74 -21.49 17.88 4.85
CA ALA A 74 -20.37 16.99 4.48
C ALA A 74 -19.72 16.29 5.68
N GLY A 75 -19.75 16.88 6.88
CA GLY A 75 -19.25 16.26 8.11
C GLY A 75 -20.24 15.29 8.79
N SER A 76 -21.42 15.08 8.22
CA SER A 76 -22.40 14.13 8.78
C SER A 76 -22.04 12.70 8.44
N VAL A 77 -22.39 11.76 9.34
CA VAL A 77 -22.07 10.33 9.19
C VAL A 77 -23.33 9.49 9.37
N ALA A 78 -23.57 8.55 8.45
CA ALA A 78 -24.61 7.53 8.56
C ALA A 78 -23.95 6.15 8.71
N LEU A 79 -24.10 5.52 9.87
CA LEU A 79 -23.70 4.13 10.12
C LEU A 79 -24.89 3.21 9.83
N ASN A 80 -24.73 2.34 8.84
CA ASN A 80 -25.68 1.33 8.43
C ASN A 80 -25.18 -0.03 8.86
N ARG A 81 -25.80 -0.61 9.90
CA ARG A 81 -25.46 -1.92 10.43
C ARG A 81 -26.44 -2.95 9.88
N VAL A 82 -25.93 -3.98 9.25
CA VAL A 82 -26.75 -5.10 8.78
C VAL A 82 -26.82 -6.15 9.87
N VAL A 83 -28.04 -6.45 10.32
CA VAL A 83 -28.30 -7.44 11.39
C VAL A 83 -28.82 -8.77 10.81
N GLY A 84 -29.05 -8.83 9.50
CA GLY A 84 -29.32 -10.08 8.77
C GLY A 84 -28.04 -10.93 8.59
N GLY A 85 -28.22 -12.16 8.09
CA GLY A 85 -27.13 -13.13 7.94
C GLY A 85 -26.44 -13.15 6.57
N ASP A 86 -26.97 -12.42 5.59
CA ASP A 86 -26.44 -12.46 4.21
C ASP A 86 -25.50 -11.28 3.93
N PRO A 87 -24.46 -11.47 3.08
CA PRO A 87 -23.58 -10.39 2.66
C PRO A 87 -24.34 -9.28 1.91
N SER A 88 -23.92 -8.04 2.12
CA SER A 88 -24.45 -6.90 1.35
C SER A 88 -23.92 -6.91 -0.08
N GLN A 89 -24.84 -6.80 -1.05
CA GLN A 89 -24.53 -6.75 -2.48
C GLN A 89 -24.93 -5.40 -3.07
N ILE A 90 -23.92 -4.62 -3.44
CA ILE A 90 -24.11 -3.31 -4.06
C ILE A 90 -23.85 -3.45 -5.57
N LEU A 91 -24.92 -3.46 -6.37
CA LEU A 91 -24.88 -3.55 -7.83
C LEU A 91 -25.36 -2.25 -8.50
N GLY A 92 -26.07 -1.39 -7.75
CA GLY A 92 -26.62 -0.11 -8.19
C GLY A 92 -25.82 1.09 -7.69
N HIS A 93 -26.54 2.17 -7.40
CA HIS A 93 -25.96 3.45 -7.02
C HIS A 93 -26.12 3.72 -5.52
N LEU A 94 -25.03 4.12 -4.87
CA LEU A 94 -25.02 4.65 -3.51
C LEU A 94 -24.53 6.10 -3.56
N GLU A 95 -25.38 7.02 -3.16
CA GLU A 95 -25.10 8.46 -3.24
C GLU A 95 -25.22 9.12 -1.86
N SER A 96 -24.31 10.05 -1.54
CA SER A 96 -24.38 10.82 -0.31
C SER A 96 -23.57 12.12 -0.40
N ASN A 97 -24.10 13.17 0.26
CA ASN A 97 -23.33 14.41 0.46
C ASN A 97 -22.41 14.41 1.70
N GLY A 98 -22.41 13.35 2.50
CA GLY A 98 -21.56 13.15 3.66
C GLY A 98 -21.01 11.73 3.73
N ALA A 99 -20.60 11.28 4.90
CA ALA A 99 -20.00 9.97 5.08
C ALA A 99 -21.05 8.85 5.23
N VAL A 100 -20.83 7.73 4.56
CA VAL A 100 -21.63 6.51 4.68
C VAL A 100 -20.75 5.38 5.18
N TYR A 101 -21.17 4.74 6.29
CA TYR A 101 -20.53 3.56 6.85
C TYR A 101 -21.46 2.37 6.67
N ILE A 102 -20.94 1.27 6.11
CA ILE A 102 -21.66 0.01 5.93
C ILE A 102 -20.94 -1.05 6.75
N GLN A 103 -21.62 -1.59 7.75
CA GLN A 103 -21.15 -2.70 8.57
C GLN A 103 -22.00 -3.93 8.31
N ASN A 104 -21.38 -5.02 7.85
CA ASN A 104 -22.05 -6.31 7.69
C ASN A 104 -21.09 -7.47 7.99
N ALA A 105 -21.30 -8.17 9.10
CA ALA A 105 -20.42 -9.27 9.53
C ALA A 105 -20.31 -10.40 8.48
N ALA A 106 -21.32 -10.58 7.63
CA ALA A 106 -21.30 -11.54 6.53
C ALA A 106 -20.49 -11.06 5.31
N GLY A 107 -20.09 -9.77 5.28
CA GLY A 107 -19.29 -9.18 4.21
C GLY A 107 -20.04 -8.12 3.38
N VAL A 108 -19.26 -7.41 2.55
CA VAL A 108 -19.77 -6.36 1.65
C VAL A 108 -19.13 -6.52 0.27
N LEU A 109 -19.95 -6.64 -0.75
CA LEU A 109 -19.54 -6.74 -2.15
C LEU A 109 -20.06 -5.53 -2.94
N PHE A 110 -19.14 -4.72 -3.46
CA PHE A 110 -19.44 -3.78 -4.54
C PHE A 110 -19.19 -4.52 -5.87
N ALA A 111 -20.28 -4.92 -6.54
CA ALA A 111 -20.22 -5.76 -7.72
C ALA A 111 -19.80 -4.97 -8.98
N PRO A 112 -19.41 -5.63 -10.07
CA PRO A 112 -19.19 -4.95 -11.34
C PRO A 112 -20.43 -4.12 -11.75
N GLY A 113 -20.21 -2.84 -12.08
CA GLY A 113 -21.28 -1.88 -12.39
C GLY A 113 -21.80 -1.07 -11.20
N ALA A 114 -21.44 -1.42 -9.96
CA ALA A 114 -21.74 -0.60 -8.80
C ALA A 114 -21.09 0.80 -8.92
N GLN A 115 -21.83 1.83 -8.52
CA GLN A 115 -21.38 3.20 -8.49
C GLN A 115 -21.64 3.78 -7.09
N VAL A 116 -20.56 4.18 -6.44
CA VAL A 116 -20.60 4.78 -5.10
C VAL A 116 -20.01 6.17 -5.18
N ASP A 117 -20.85 7.18 -4.95
CA ASP A 117 -20.49 8.59 -4.98
C ASP A 117 -20.88 9.23 -3.64
N VAL A 118 -19.93 9.38 -2.73
CA VAL A 118 -20.18 9.78 -1.33
C VAL A 118 -19.17 10.81 -0.82
N GLY A 119 -19.46 11.45 0.28
CA GLY A 119 -18.47 12.32 0.95
C GLY A 119 -17.26 11.52 1.44
N SER A 120 -17.52 10.40 2.14
CA SER A 120 -16.54 9.40 2.57
C SER A 120 -17.21 8.03 2.69
N LEU A 121 -16.45 6.94 2.58
CA LEU A 121 -16.95 5.57 2.70
C LEU A 121 -16.17 4.78 3.74
N VAL A 122 -16.90 4.06 4.58
CA VAL A 122 -16.35 2.92 5.33
C VAL A 122 -17.19 1.69 4.98
N ALA A 123 -16.54 0.61 4.53
CA ALA A 123 -17.19 -0.67 4.36
C ALA A 123 -16.42 -1.73 5.15
N THR A 124 -17.12 -2.44 6.03
CA THR A 124 -16.45 -3.36 6.97
C THR A 124 -17.32 -4.56 7.32
N SER A 125 -16.67 -5.71 7.53
CA SER A 125 -17.27 -6.86 8.19
C SER A 125 -16.99 -6.91 9.69
N LEU A 126 -16.18 -5.98 10.19
CA LEU A 126 -15.89 -5.86 11.61
C LEU A 126 -16.96 -5.03 12.33
N ASN A 127 -17.11 -5.27 13.63
CA ASN A 127 -18.04 -4.52 14.45
C ASN A 127 -17.50 -3.12 14.76
N VAL A 128 -18.35 -2.12 14.61
CA VAL A 128 -18.07 -0.73 15.02
C VAL A 128 -18.32 -0.58 16.53
N ASP A 129 -17.34 -0.05 17.24
CA ASP A 129 -17.52 0.38 18.62
C ASP A 129 -18.37 1.66 18.65
N LEU A 130 -19.64 1.55 19.06
CA LEU A 130 -20.59 2.67 19.05
C LEU A 130 -20.17 3.79 20.01
N ALA A 131 -19.63 3.48 21.19
CA ALA A 131 -19.21 4.51 22.12
C ALA A 131 -18.08 5.38 21.56
N ARG A 132 -17.15 4.76 20.82
CA ARG A 132 -16.09 5.49 20.11
C ARG A 132 -16.62 6.23 18.89
N PHE A 133 -17.55 5.60 18.16
CA PHE A 133 -18.22 6.24 17.01
C PHE A 133 -18.92 7.53 17.43
N ASP A 134 -19.64 7.53 18.56
CA ASP A 134 -20.30 8.73 19.12
C ASP A 134 -19.30 9.82 19.53
N ALA A 135 -18.13 9.40 20.01
CA ALA A 135 -17.02 10.30 20.32
C ALA A 135 -16.28 10.82 19.07
N GLY A 136 -16.68 10.40 17.85
CA GLY A 136 -16.04 10.79 16.61
C GLY A 136 -14.79 9.99 16.24
N GLN A 137 -14.57 8.86 16.92
CA GLN A 137 -13.47 7.94 16.65
C GLN A 137 -14.02 6.69 15.96
N LEU A 138 -13.21 6.01 15.17
CA LEU A 138 -13.58 4.74 14.56
C LEU A 138 -12.68 3.64 15.09
N SER A 139 -13.30 2.66 15.77
CA SER A 139 -12.64 1.45 16.22
C SER A 139 -13.46 0.23 15.77
N LEU A 140 -12.78 -0.67 15.08
CA LEU A 140 -13.38 -1.85 14.47
C LEU A 140 -12.76 -3.11 15.08
N SER A 141 -13.58 -4.11 15.39
CA SER A 141 -13.09 -5.41 15.85
C SER A 141 -14.02 -6.52 15.41
N GLY A 142 -13.47 -7.69 15.13
CA GLY A 142 -14.27 -8.84 14.67
C GLY A 142 -13.54 -10.16 14.79
N ALA A 143 -14.22 -11.23 14.37
CA ALA A 143 -13.68 -12.58 14.36
C ALA A 143 -12.86 -12.84 13.09
N ASP A 144 -12.02 -13.87 13.13
CA ASP A 144 -11.17 -14.29 11.99
C ASP A 144 -12.01 -14.80 10.79
N ASP A 145 -13.24 -15.24 11.03
CA ASP A 145 -14.18 -15.77 10.05
C ASP A 145 -15.23 -14.75 9.56
N ALA A 146 -15.08 -13.47 9.94
CA ALA A 146 -15.92 -12.41 9.39
C ALA A 146 -15.81 -12.36 7.86
N GLY A 147 -16.91 -11.98 7.20
CA GLY A 147 -16.98 -11.98 5.73
C GLY A 147 -15.98 -11.03 5.07
N ALA A 148 -15.70 -11.24 3.81
CA ALA A 148 -14.79 -10.40 3.03
C ALA A 148 -15.44 -9.08 2.65
N VAL A 149 -14.58 -8.05 2.42
CA VAL A 149 -14.98 -6.82 1.74
C VAL A 149 -14.30 -6.77 0.38
N ALA A 150 -15.10 -6.69 -0.68
CA ALA A 150 -14.61 -6.71 -2.06
C ALA A 150 -15.18 -5.57 -2.90
N ASN A 151 -14.32 -4.89 -3.66
CA ASN A 151 -14.72 -3.89 -4.65
C ASN A 151 -14.39 -4.37 -6.07
N HIS A 152 -15.40 -4.51 -6.92
CA HIS A 152 -15.30 -4.71 -8.35
C HIS A 152 -15.96 -3.55 -9.14
N GLY A 153 -16.55 -2.60 -8.44
CA GLY A 153 -17.24 -1.45 -8.98
C GLY A 153 -16.37 -0.19 -8.97
N ARG A 154 -17.05 0.94 -8.96
CA ARG A 154 -16.44 2.27 -8.88
C ARG A 154 -16.85 2.94 -7.57
N ILE A 155 -15.85 3.35 -6.79
CA ILE A 155 -16.02 4.13 -5.57
C ILE A 155 -15.33 5.48 -5.76
N THR A 156 -16.07 6.57 -5.56
CA THR A 156 -15.58 7.94 -5.67
C THR A 156 -15.99 8.72 -4.43
N THR A 157 -15.07 9.48 -3.86
CA THR A 157 -15.42 10.41 -2.77
C THR A 157 -15.37 11.85 -3.23
N ALA A 158 -16.02 12.73 -2.46
CA ALA A 158 -15.78 14.16 -2.59
C ALA A 158 -14.30 14.49 -2.32
N ALA A 159 -13.85 15.66 -2.78
CA ALA A 159 -12.48 16.12 -2.51
C ALA A 159 -12.22 16.22 -0.99
N GLY A 160 -11.09 15.67 -0.56
CA GLY A 160 -10.73 15.52 0.85
C GLY A 160 -11.42 14.37 1.58
N GLY A 161 -12.33 13.65 0.92
CA GLY A 161 -13.01 12.49 1.49
C GLY A 161 -12.11 11.27 1.58
N SER A 162 -12.52 10.28 2.38
CA SER A 162 -11.72 9.05 2.57
C SER A 162 -12.51 7.79 2.28
N VAL A 163 -11.79 6.72 1.91
CA VAL A 163 -12.32 5.37 1.76
C VAL A 163 -11.56 4.44 2.71
N LEU A 164 -12.30 3.69 3.53
CA LEU A 164 -11.77 2.58 4.31
C LEU A 164 -12.54 1.30 3.96
N LEU A 165 -11.82 0.28 3.47
CA LEU A 165 -12.32 -1.09 3.38
C LEU A 165 -11.60 -1.94 4.43
N ALA A 166 -12.35 -2.54 5.38
CA ALA A 166 -11.75 -3.24 6.52
C ALA A 166 -12.43 -4.59 6.79
N ALA A 167 -11.66 -5.67 6.75
CA ALA A 167 -12.12 -7.05 6.98
C ALA A 167 -10.89 -7.96 7.18
N PRO A 168 -11.04 -9.23 7.61
CA PRO A 168 -9.94 -10.21 7.54
C PRO A 168 -9.46 -10.48 6.11
N SER A 169 -10.36 -10.35 5.12
CA SER A 169 -10.02 -10.45 3.69
C SER A 169 -10.55 -9.24 2.93
N VAL A 170 -9.65 -8.51 2.26
CA VAL A 170 -10.00 -7.31 1.47
C VAL A 170 -9.49 -7.45 0.05
N ALA A 171 -10.36 -7.21 -0.93
CA ALA A 171 -10.01 -7.24 -2.34
C ALA A 171 -10.48 -5.99 -3.07
N ASN A 172 -9.61 -5.41 -3.91
CA ASN A 172 -10.00 -4.38 -4.87
C ASN A 172 -9.61 -4.82 -6.28
N ALA A 173 -10.60 -5.04 -7.13
CA ALA A 173 -10.44 -5.27 -8.57
C ALA A 173 -11.14 -4.18 -9.41
N GLY A 174 -11.82 -3.26 -8.75
CA GLY A 174 -12.48 -2.10 -9.35
C GLY A 174 -11.63 -0.84 -9.29
N THR A 175 -12.29 0.29 -9.24
CA THR A 175 -11.64 1.60 -9.11
C THR A 175 -12.06 2.30 -7.82
N ILE A 176 -11.09 2.93 -7.15
CA ILE A 176 -11.32 3.78 -5.97
C ILE A 176 -10.64 5.12 -6.23
N ALA A 177 -11.38 6.22 -6.08
CA ALA A 177 -10.86 7.57 -6.25
C ALA A 177 -11.22 8.47 -5.06
N ALA A 178 -10.21 9.03 -4.39
CA ALA A 178 -10.34 9.94 -3.26
C ALA A 178 -9.43 11.17 -3.44
N PRO A 179 -9.77 12.11 -4.33
CA PRO A 179 -8.90 13.25 -4.64
C PRO A 179 -8.69 14.14 -3.41
N GLY A 180 -7.43 14.46 -3.10
CA GLY A 180 -7.03 15.22 -1.91
C GLY A 180 -7.31 14.53 -0.58
N GLY A 181 -7.78 13.28 -0.61
CA GLY A 181 -8.16 12.52 0.57
C GLY A 181 -7.31 11.28 0.78
N SER A 182 -7.88 10.24 1.42
CA SER A 182 -7.12 9.03 1.74
C SER A 182 -7.88 7.77 1.38
N VAL A 183 -7.16 6.75 0.93
CA VAL A 183 -7.69 5.40 0.74
C VAL A 183 -6.94 4.43 1.63
N ALA A 184 -7.66 3.71 2.47
CA ALA A 184 -7.11 2.64 3.28
C ALA A 184 -7.80 1.31 2.99
N LEU A 185 -7.02 0.27 2.71
CA LEU A 185 -7.46 -1.12 2.72
C LEU A 185 -6.80 -1.82 3.90
N ALA A 186 -7.59 -2.37 4.81
CA ALA A 186 -7.10 -2.96 6.05
C ALA A 186 -7.56 -4.42 6.18
N ALA A 187 -6.66 -5.35 5.92
CA ALA A 187 -6.90 -6.78 6.16
C ALA A 187 -6.46 -7.14 7.57
N ALA A 188 -7.42 -7.15 8.51
CA ALA A 188 -7.17 -7.40 9.94
C ALA A 188 -8.48 -7.70 10.66
N THR A 189 -8.38 -8.19 11.90
CA THR A 189 -9.55 -8.34 12.80
C THR A 189 -9.72 -7.18 13.78
N THR A 190 -8.73 -6.30 13.88
CA THR A 190 -8.82 -5.08 14.69
C THR A 190 -8.21 -3.90 13.93
N VAL A 191 -8.99 -2.85 13.80
CA VAL A 191 -8.61 -1.63 13.07
C VAL A 191 -9.00 -0.42 13.91
N ALA A 192 -8.04 0.42 14.25
CA ALA A 192 -8.28 1.71 14.87
C ALA A 192 -7.94 2.82 13.88
N VAL A 193 -8.82 3.78 13.75
CA VAL A 193 -8.63 4.93 12.88
C VAL A 193 -8.53 6.19 13.74
N ASP A 194 -7.42 6.89 13.63
CA ASP A 194 -7.24 8.18 14.25
C ASP A 194 -7.64 9.30 13.26
N PRO A 195 -8.72 10.04 13.53
CA PRO A 195 -9.14 11.13 12.68
C PRO A 195 -8.34 12.42 12.94
N SER A 196 -7.30 12.38 13.80
CA SER A 196 -6.61 13.57 14.27
C SER A 196 -5.76 14.26 13.19
N GLY A 197 -6.26 15.35 12.66
CA GLY A 197 -5.51 16.57 12.37
C GLY A 197 -4.84 16.71 11.01
N SER A 198 -4.59 15.70 10.23
CA SER A 198 -3.90 15.86 8.93
C SER A 198 -4.77 15.60 7.69
N GLY A 199 -6.05 15.26 7.88
CA GLY A 199 -6.93 14.83 6.78
C GLY A 199 -6.54 13.45 6.20
N LEU A 200 -5.41 12.87 6.62
CA LEU A 200 -4.96 11.55 6.22
C LEU A 200 -5.45 10.51 7.22
N LEU A 201 -6.10 9.47 6.71
CA LEU A 201 -6.59 8.37 7.52
C LEU A 201 -5.40 7.58 8.08
N GLN A 202 -5.11 7.74 9.37
CA GLN A 202 -4.12 6.89 10.03
C GLN A 202 -4.82 5.64 10.54
N VAL A 203 -4.49 4.51 9.96
CA VAL A 203 -5.05 3.21 10.31
C VAL A 203 -4.00 2.41 11.07
N ALA A 204 -4.32 2.01 12.29
CA ALA A 204 -3.52 1.07 13.06
C ALA A 204 -4.22 -0.29 13.04
N VAL A 205 -3.51 -1.32 12.63
CA VAL A 205 -3.98 -2.70 12.59
C VAL A 205 -3.24 -3.56 13.60
N SER A 206 -3.90 -4.55 14.18
CA SER A 206 -3.26 -5.47 15.12
C SER A 206 -3.23 -6.90 14.60
N ALA A 207 -2.13 -7.61 14.86
CA ALA A 207 -1.86 -8.97 14.39
C ALA A 207 -2.51 -10.04 15.27
N SER A 208 -3.76 -9.86 15.71
CA SER A 208 -4.47 -10.88 16.51
C SER A 208 -4.99 -12.05 15.67
N ALA A 209 -5.20 -11.84 14.37
CA ALA A 209 -5.72 -12.82 13.43
C ALA A 209 -4.72 -13.93 13.10
N ALA A 210 -5.24 -15.11 12.74
CA ALA A 210 -4.41 -16.18 12.18
C ALA A 210 -3.97 -15.88 10.74
N ARG A 211 -4.88 -15.32 9.92
CA ARG A 211 -4.66 -14.97 8.51
C ARG A 211 -5.25 -13.60 8.18
N ALA A 212 -4.63 -12.92 7.25
CA ALA A 212 -5.13 -11.71 6.63
C ALA A 212 -4.72 -11.70 5.16
N ASP A 213 -5.69 -11.50 4.27
CA ASP A 213 -5.46 -11.49 2.83
C ASP A 213 -5.87 -10.14 2.24
N LEU A 214 -4.93 -9.44 1.60
CA LEU A 214 -5.19 -8.19 0.90
C LEU A 214 -4.71 -8.29 -0.55
N VAL A 215 -5.64 -8.07 -1.48
CA VAL A 215 -5.34 -8.14 -2.92
C VAL A 215 -5.84 -6.88 -3.61
N ASN A 216 -4.96 -6.19 -4.33
CA ASN A 216 -5.34 -5.11 -5.23
C ASN A 216 -4.91 -5.43 -6.66
N THR A 217 -5.86 -5.71 -7.52
CA THR A 217 -5.66 -5.87 -8.98
C THR A 217 -6.24 -4.69 -9.77
N GLY A 218 -7.01 -3.83 -9.11
CA GLY A 218 -7.65 -2.66 -9.68
C GLY A 218 -6.82 -1.38 -9.55
N ALA A 219 -7.48 -0.24 -9.70
CA ALA A 219 -6.85 1.07 -9.60
C ALA A 219 -7.32 1.83 -8.36
N ILE A 220 -6.39 2.41 -7.62
CA ILE A 220 -6.66 3.30 -6.50
C ILE A 220 -5.95 4.63 -6.78
N SER A 221 -6.69 5.75 -6.65
CA SER A 221 -6.09 7.08 -6.79
C SER A 221 -6.47 8.00 -5.61
N ALA A 222 -5.47 8.70 -5.09
CA ALA A 222 -5.59 9.67 -4.00
C ALA A 222 -4.59 10.83 -4.22
N ASP A 223 -4.68 11.47 -5.39
CA ASP A 223 -3.77 12.58 -5.75
C ASP A 223 -3.95 13.74 -4.77
N GLY A 224 -2.87 14.30 -4.26
CA GLY A 224 -2.86 15.25 -3.15
C GLY A 224 -3.11 14.64 -1.77
N GLY A 225 -3.21 13.31 -1.68
CA GLY A 225 -3.53 12.60 -0.44
C GLY A 225 -2.62 11.40 -0.19
N ALA A 226 -3.20 10.30 0.38
CA ALA A 226 -2.43 9.12 0.73
C ALA A 226 -3.18 7.81 0.46
N ILE A 227 -2.41 6.75 0.20
CA ILE A 227 -2.89 5.38 0.07
C ILE A 227 -2.16 4.52 1.09
N ALA A 228 -2.92 3.78 1.90
CA ALA A 228 -2.39 2.83 2.88
C ALA A 228 -3.03 1.44 2.68
N LEU A 229 -2.23 0.45 2.34
CA LEU A 229 -2.64 -0.95 2.33
C LEU A 229 -1.96 -1.66 3.48
N GLN A 230 -2.75 -2.19 4.41
CA GLN A 230 -2.23 -2.81 5.62
C GLN A 230 -2.84 -4.20 5.83
N ALA A 231 -2.01 -5.18 6.12
CA ALA A 231 -2.44 -6.52 6.46
C ALA A 231 -1.76 -6.96 7.77
N ALA A 232 -2.53 -7.33 8.78
CA ALA A 232 -1.99 -7.70 10.07
C ALA A 232 -2.57 -9.02 10.56
N ALA A 233 -1.73 -10.05 10.50
CA ALA A 233 -2.01 -11.40 11.00
C ALA A 233 -0.69 -12.15 11.20
N ARG A 234 -0.74 -13.32 11.86
CA ARG A 234 0.43 -14.21 11.94
C ARG A 234 0.89 -14.69 10.57
N GLN A 235 -0.06 -14.82 9.62
CA GLN A 235 0.19 -15.10 8.21
C GLN A 235 -0.59 -14.07 7.39
N ALA A 236 0.02 -12.92 7.15
CA ALA A 236 -0.55 -11.89 6.28
C ALA A 236 0.00 -12.04 4.87
N VAL A 237 -0.87 -11.89 3.87
CA VAL A 237 -0.49 -11.88 2.46
C VAL A 237 -1.05 -10.62 1.82
N MET A 238 -0.15 -9.82 1.24
CA MET A 238 -0.52 -8.64 0.48
C MET A 238 0.00 -8.78 -0.95
N ARG A 239 -0.89 -8.62 -1.92
CA ARG A 239 -0.56 -8.57 -3.34
C ARG A 239 -1.09 -7.31 -3.99
N VAL A 240 -0.20 -6.61 -4.68
CA VAL A 240 -0.52 -5.40 -5.44
C VAL A 240 -0.10 -5.61 -6.89
N ASP A 241 -1.07 -6.03 -7.70
CA ASP A 241 -0.89 -6.28 -9.13
C ASP A 241 -1.44 -5.12 -9.98
N GLY A 242 -2.27 -4.25 -9.38
CA GLY A 242 -2.88 -3.08 -10.01
C GLY A 242 -2.06 -1.80 -9.84
N THR A 243 -2.74 -0.67 -9.98
CA THR A 243 -2.11 0.66 -9.88
C THR A 243 -2.56 1.37 -8.61
N LEU A 244 -1.60 1.86 -7.83
CA LEU A 244 -1.81 2.81 -6.74
C LEU A 244 -1.20 4.15 -7.18
N ARG A 245 -2.00 5.21 -7.20
CA ARG A 245 -1.57 6.53 -7.58
C ARG A 245 -1.91 7.56 -6.50
N ALA A 246 -0.87 8.16 -5.95
CA ALA A 246 -0.98 9.25 -4.99
C ALA A 246 0.04 10.33 -5.37
N HIS A 247 -0.24 11.07 -6.43
CA HIS A 247 0.65 12.14 -6.87
C HIS A 247 0.78 13.21 -5.79
N ARG A 248 1.98 13.72 -5.62
CA ARG A 248 2.19 14.91 -4.81
C ARG A 248 1.76 16.13 -5.59
N VAL A 249 0.76 16.85 -5.07
CA VAL A 249 0.19 18.05 -5.67
C VAL A 249 0.64 19.25 -4.84
N GLU A 250 1.36 20.18 -5.45
CA GLU A 250 2.06 21.25 -4.73
C GLU A 250 2.98 20.62 -3.65
N ASP A 251 2.79 20.92 -2.38
CA ASP A 251 3.55 20.33 -1.28
C ASP A 251 2.70 19.37 -0.41
N HIS A 252 1.59 18.86 -0.95
CA HIS A 252 0.62 18.05 -0.21
C HIS A 252 0.53 16.62 -0.76
N GLY A 253 0.35 15.66 0.13
CA GLY A 253 0.09 14.27 -0.21
C GLY A 253 1.28 13.54 -0.83
N GLY A 254 1.00 12.63 -1.75
CA GLY A 254 2.02 11.83 -2.41
C GLY A 254 2.57 10.70 -1.55
N THR A 255 1.72 10.06 -0.75
CA THR A 255 2.18 8.99 0.16
C THR A 255 1.50 7.65 -0.19
N ILE A 256 2.30 6.60 -0.38
CA ILE A 256 1.84 5.23 -0.54
C ILE A 256 2.54 4.36 0.51
N VAL A 257 1.77 3.66 1.33
CA VAL A 257 2.29 2.74 2.35
C VAL A 257 1.69 1.37 2.17
N LEU A 258 2.53 0.36 1.99
CA LEU A 258 2.19 -1.06 2.00
C LEU A 258 2.84 -1.70 3.22
N ALA A 259 2.06 -2.33 4.11
CA ALA A 259 2.59 -2.95 5.32
C ALA A 259 1.87 -4.27 5.64
N ALA A 260 2.56 -5.40 5.52
CA ALA A 260 2.02 -6.72 5.82
C ALA A 260 2.39 -7.24 7.23
N GLY A 261 2.95 -6.39 8.09
CA GLY A 261 3.43 -6.79 9.43
C GLY A 261 4.66 -7.71 9.37
N ASP A 262 5.23 -7.99 10.55
CA ASP A 262 6.52 -8.71 10.67
C ASP A 262 6.48 -10.16 10.17
N GLY A 263 5.33 -10.83 10.28
CA GLY A 263 5.13 -12.20 9.78
C GLY A 263 4.54 -12.29 8.37
N GLY A 264 4.25 -11.16 7.74
CA GLY A 264 3.53 -11.11 6.48
C GLY A 264 4.44 -10.98 5.25
N ALA A 265 3.85 -11.27 4.09
CA ALA A 265 4.50 -11.14 2.80
C ALA A 265 3.81 -10.04 1.97
N THR A 266 4.61 -9.12 1.43
CA THR A 266 4.18 -8.09 0.48
C THR A 266 4.79 -8.36 -0.88
N THR A 267 3.95 -8.53 -1.91
CA THR A 267 4.39 -8.72 -3.30
C THR A 267 3.77 -7.63 -4.17
N VAL A 268 4.60 -6.96 -4.94
CA VAL A 268 4.19 -5.92 -5.91
C VAL A 268 4.58 -6.38 -7.30
N THR A 269 3.61 -6.46 -8.21
CA THR A 269 3.82 -6.65 -9.66
C THR A 269 3.30 -5.45 -10.45
N GLY A 270 2.49 -4.60 -9.82
CA GLY A 270 1.85 -3.43 -10.39
C GLY A 270 2.67 -2.15 -10.27
N THR A 271 1.98 -1.02 -10.32
CA THR A 271 2.56 0.32 -10.27
C THR A 271 2.20 1.02 -8.96
N LEU A 272 3.21 1.55 -8.27
CA LEU A 272 3.11 2.45 -7.13
C LEU A 272 3.62 3.83 -7.58
N ASP A 273 2.71 4.76 -7.81
CA ASP A 273 3.02 6.08 -8.38
C ASP A 273 2.71 7.19 -7.36
N ALA A 274 3.76 7.66 -6.71
CA ALA A 274 3.78 8.82 -5.82
C ALA A 274 4.59 9.97 -6.43
N SER A 275 4.64 10.07 -7.75
CA SER A 275 5.39 11.12 -8.45
C SER A 275 4.82 12.50 -8.14
N GLY A 276 5.66 13.52 -8.27
CA GLY A 276 5.27 14.93 -8.14
C GLY A 276 4.88 15.53 -9.49
N GLU A 277 3.84 16.32 -9.51
CA GLU A 277 3.45 17.11 -10.69
C GLU A 277 4.47 18.22 -11.00
N ALA A 278 4.26 18.94 -12.10
CA ALA A 278 5.13 20.02 -12.53
C ALA A 278 5.40 21.03 -11.40
N GLY A 279 6.67 21.24 -11.10
CA GLY A 279 7.12 22.13 -10.01
C GLY A 279 7.11 21.53 -8.62
N SER A 280 6.69 20.26 -8.45
CA SER A 280 6.66 19.56 -7.16
C SER A 280 7.81 18.58 -7.00
N HIS A 281 8.15 18.27 -5.76
CA HIS A 281 9.00 17.13 -5.43
C HIS A 281 8.22 15.82 -5.55
N GLY A 282 8.92 14.71 -5.72
CA GLY A 282 8.34 13.38 -5.58
C GLY A 282 7.81 13.12 -4.17
N GLY A 283 6.89 12.18 -4.05
CA GLY A 283 6.28 11.79 -2.79
C GLY A 283 7.07 10.72 -2.04
N SER A 284 6.36 9.90 -1.26
CA SER A 284 6.94 8.85 -0.45
C SER A 284 6.27 7.50 -0.71
N VAL A 285 7.07 6.45 -0.94
CA VAL A 285 6.59 5.08 -1.07
C VAL A 285 7.29 4.19 -0.05
N GLN A 286 6.51 3.44 0.72
CA GLN A 286 7.01 2.44 1.66
C GLN A 286 6.41 1.08 1.32
N VAL A 287 7.26 0.07 1.16
CA VAL A 287 6.86 -1.33 0.91
C VAL A 287 7.46 -2.19 2.01
N LEU A 288 6.64 -2.56 2.99
CA LEU A 288 7.07 -3.17 4.24
C LEU A 288 6.37 -4.53 4.46
N GLY A 289 7.02 -5.40 5.22
CA GLY A 289 6.54 -6.73 5.58
C GLY A 289 7.69 -7.60 6.06
N GLY A 290 7.39 -8.77 6.63
CA GLY A 290 8.44 -9.75 6.98
C GLY A 290 9.17 -10.32 5.76
N GLN A 291 8.48 -10.40 4.61
CA GLN A 291 9.05 -10.71 3.31
C GLN A 291 8.53 -9.71 2.28
N VAL A 292 9.43 -9.09 1.53
CA VAL A 292 9.08 -8.07 0.54
C VAL A 292 9.62 -8.48 -0.83
N ALA A 293 8.76 -8.40 -1.86
CA ALA A 293 9.14 -8.69 -3.23
C ALA A 293 8.59 -7.63 -4.20
N LEU A 294 9.47 -6.95 -4.92
CA LEU A 294 9.14 -6.26 -6.15
C LEU A 294 9.39 -7.26 -7.30
N ALA A 295 8.30 -7.79 -7.85
CA ALA A 295 8.34 -8.82 -8.89
C ALA A 295 8.70 -8.24 -10.27
N PRO A 296 8.98 -9.06 -11.28
CA PRO A 296 9.24 -8.57 -12.62
C PRO A 296 8.10 -7.68 -13.16
N GLY A 297 8.44 -6.50 -13.65
CA GLY A 297 7.48 -5.51 -14.14
C GLY A 297 6.94 -4.54 -13.09
N ALA A 298 7.24 -4.73 -11.80
CA ALA A 298 6.89 -3.76 -10.77
C ALA A 298 7.52 -2.39 -11.04
N VAL A 299 6.73 -1.34 -10.88
CA VAL A 299 7.17 0.05 -11.02
C VAL A 299 6.88 0.81 -9.73
N VAL A 300 7.90 1.41 -9.15
CA VAL A 300 7.79 2.32 -8.00
C VAL A 300 8.31 3.68 -8.43
N ASP A 301 7.44 4.66 -8.51
CA ASP A 301 7.75 6.01 -8.95
C ASP A 301 7.51 7.03 -7.83
N ALA A 302 8.57 7.65 -7.39
CA ALA A 302 8.60 8.80 -6.50
C ALA A 302 9.43 9.94 -7.12
N SER A 303 9.47 10.02 -8.45
CA SER A 303 10.13 11.12 -9.16
C SER A 303 9.37 12.43 -8.97
N GLY A 304 10.04 13.57 -9.19
CA GLY A 304 9.37 14.87 -9.13
C GLY A 304 10.12 15.91 -9.94
N ASP A 305 9.40 16.92 -10.46
CA ASP A 305 9.99 17.93 -11.33
C ASP A 305 11.01 18.82 -10.60
N ALA A 306 10.77 19.15 -9.32
CA ALA A 306 11.61 20.01 -8.49
C ALA A 306 12.56 19.24 -7.54
N GLY A 307 12.53 17.92 -7.56
CA GLY A 307 13.37 17.03 -6.78
C GLY A 307 12.75 15.65 -6.64
N GLY A 308 13.57 14.62 -6.47
CA GLY A 308 13.11 13.26 -6.22
C GLY A 308 12.50 13.12 -4.82
N GLY A 309 11.68 12.07 -4.64
CA GLY A 309 11.04 11.72 -3.37
C GLY A 309 11.80 10.66 -2.58
N SER A 310 11.07 9.86 -1.79
CA SER A 310 11.63 8.84 -0.94
C SER A 310 10.99 7.48 -1.22
N VAL A 311 11.81 6.45 -1.39
CA VAL A 311 11.35 5.05 -1.53
C VAL A 311 12.06 4.18 -0.51
N GLN A 312 11.29 3.41 0.28
CA GLN A 312 11.79 2.48 1.27
C GLN A 312 11.17 1.10 1.04
N VAL A 313 12.00 0.11 0.78
CA VAL A 313 11.61 -1.27 0.49
C VAL A 313 12.27 -2.18 1.52
N GLY A 314 11.47 -2.79 2.38
CA GLY A 314 11.92 -3.75 3.39
C GLY A 314 12.51 -3.14 4.66
N GLY A 315 12.67 -1.81 4.74
CA GLY A 315 13.20 -1.16 5.96
C GLY A 315 13.69 0.25 5.74
N GLY A 316 14.21 0.86 6.80
CA GLY A 316 14.83 2.18 6.80
C GLY A 316 16.31 2.15 6.46
N MET A 317 16.92 3.33 6.30
CA MET A 317 18.36 3.51 6.01
C MET A 317 19.20 2.91 7.14
N HIS A 318 20.22 2.14 6.78
CA HIS A 318 21.10 1.39 7.71
C HIS A 318 20.38 0.39 8.62
N GLY A 319 19.12 0.06 8.33
CA GLY A 319 18.26 -0.67 9.26
C GLY A 319 17.99 0.10 10.55
N ASP A 320 18.06 1.41 10.51
CA ASP A 320 17.75 2.27 11.64
C ASP A 320 16.34 2.89 11.54
N GLY A 321 15.86 3.42 12.66
CA GLY A 321 14.59 4.12 12.73
C GLY A 321 13.40 3.25 13.12
N PRO A 322 12.17 3.78 13.02
CA PRO A 322 10.98 3.14 13.55
C PRO A 322 10.31 2.16 12.57
N LEU A 323 10.79 2.05 11.33
CA LEU A 323 10.18 1.16 10.35
C LEU A 323 10.47 -0.31 10.68
N PRO A 324 9.49 -1.20 10.52
CA PRO A 324 9.72 -2.63 10.61
C PRO A 324 10.68 -3.09 9.51
N HIS A 325 11.48 -4.10 9.80
CA HIS A 325 12.44 -4.64 8.86
C HIS A 325 11.95 -5.96 8.25
N ALA A 326 12.14 -6.10 6.95
CA ALA A 326 11.94 -7.38 6.29
C ALA A 326 13.05 -8.37 6.68
N ALA A 327 12.69 -9.63 6.87
CA ALA A 327 13.69 -10.69 6.93
C ALA A 327 14.35 -10.87 5.56
N THR A 328 13.55 -10.83 4.49
CA THR A 328 14.05 -10.95 3.12
C THR A 328 13.43 -9.90 2.21
N THR A 329 14.25 -9.31 1.34
CA THR A 329 13.81 -8.35 0.33
C THR A 329 14.34 -8.77 -1.05
N THR A 330 13.44 -8.86 -2.02
CA THR A 330 13.79 -9.20 -3.41
C THR A 330 13.33 -8.11 -4.36
N VAL A 331 14.24 -7.61 -5.18
CA VAL A 331 13.93 -6.74 -6.32
C VAL A 331 14.32 -7.49 -7.59
N ALA A 332 13.32 -8.01 -8.30
CA ALA A 332 13.51 -8.91 -9.42
C ALA A 332 14.01 -8.20 -10.69
N PRO A 333 14.59 -8.92 -11.64
CA PRO A 333 14.91 -8.37 -12.96
C PRO A 333 13.66 -7.75 -13.62
N GLY A 334 13.80 -6.53 -14.18
CA GLY A 334 12.70 -5.79 -14.78
C GLY A 334 11.85 -4.96 -13.81
N ALA A 335 12.03 -5.12 -12.50
CA ALA A 335 11.48 -4.19 -11.53
C ALA A 335 12.24 -2.85 -11.55
N ARG A 336 11.52 -1.73 -11.39
CA ARG A 336 12.08 -0.38 -11.49
C ARG A 336 11.66 0.47 -10.31
N ILE A 337 12.62 1.24 -9.78
CA ILE A 337 12.40 2.25 -8.74
C ILE A 337 12.94 3.57 -9.29
N ASP A 338 12.12 4.61 -9.31
CA ASP A 338 12.54 5.95 -9.75
C ASP A 338 12.24 6.99 -8.66
N ALA A 339 13.28 7.69 -8.23
CA ALA A 339 13.21 8.83 -7.34
C ALA A 339 14.03 10.00 -7.93
N SER A 340 14.01 10.17 -9.24
CA SER A 340 14.79 11.18 -9.95
C SER A 340 14.14 12.55 -9.85
N ALA A 341 14.97 13.60 -9.92
CA ALA A 341 14.53 14.96 -10.21
C ALA A 341 14.35 15.15 -11.72
N GLY A 342 13.33 15.90 -12.12
CA GLY A 342 13.02 16.20 -13.53
C GLY A 342 13.81 17.39 -14.06
N SER A 343 13.30 18.60 -13.81
CA SER A 343 13.91 19.83 -14.33
C SER A 343 15.00 20.37 -13.43
N ARG A 344 14.77 20.42 -12.11
CA ARG A 344 15.69 20.95 -11.10
C ARG A 344 15.60 20.14 -9.83
N GLY A 345 16.54 20.37 -8.92
CA GLY A 345 16.60 19.75 -7.60
C GLY A 345 17.39 18.45 -7.56
N ASP A 346 17.61 17.97 -6.38
CA ASP A 346 18.42 16.78 -6.16
C ASP A 346 17.59 15.50 -6.43
N GLY A 347 18.25 14.43 -6.83
CA GLY A 347 17.68 13.09 -6.83
C GLY A 347 17.26 12.71 -5.41
N GLY A 348 16.22 11.87 -5.30
CA GLY A 348 15.66 11.47 -4.02
C GLY A 348 16.45 10.41 -3.28
N GLN A 349 15.79 9.81 -2.31
CA GLN A 349 16.36 8.75 -1.47
C GLN A 349 15.69 7.41 -1.79
N VAL A 350 16.48 6.36 -2.02
CA VAL A 350 16.00 5.00 -2.19
C VAL A 350 16.73 4.08 -1.23
N VAL A 351 15.97 3.29 -0.47
CA VAL A 351 16.49 2.26 0.44
C VAL A 351 15.87 0.92 0.08
N VAL A 352 16.73 -0.09 -0.10
CA VAL A 352 16.35 -1.51 -0.19
C VAL A 352 17.09 -2.23 0.92
N TRP A 353 16.34 -2.75 1.89
CA TRP A 353 16.90 -3.31 3.12
C TRP A 353 16.29 -4.66 3.49
N SER A 354 17.06 -5.50 4.17
CA SER A 354 16.56 -6.66 4.92
C SER A 354 17.50 -7.06 6.07
N ASP A 355 16.98 -7.81 7.03
CA ASP A 355 17.79 -8.30 8.15
C ASP A 355 18.55 -9.58 7.81
N GLN A 356 18.07 -10.41 6.84
CA GLN A 356 18.71 -11.69 6.51
C GLN A 356 19.29 -11.69 5.10
N GLN A 357 18.45 -11.47 4.08
CA GLN A 357 18.90 -11.52 2.69
C GLN A 357 18.21 -10.51 1.82
N THR A 358 18.99 -9.72 1.11
CA THR A 358 18.52 -8.87 0.01
C THR A 358 19.03 -9.43 -1.32
N VAL A 359 18.11 -9.70 -2.25
CA VAL A 359 18.42 -10.06 -3.63
C VAL A 359 18.02 -8.91 -4.52
N PHE A 360 18.99 -8.28 -5.17
CA PHE A 360 18.77 -7.10 -6.00
C PHE A 360 19.22 -7.34 -7.45
N ALA A 361 18.24 -7.40 -8.37
CA ALA A 361 18.47 -7.60 -9.80
C ALA A 361 17.66 -6.58 -10.65
N GLY A 362 17.06 -5.58 -10.04
CA GLY A 362 16.27 -4.54 -10.67
C GLY A 362 17.06 -3.30 -11.05
N ALA A 363 16.33 -2.21 -11.32
CA ALA A 363 16.92 -0.92 -11.64
C ALA A 363 16.43 0.17 -10.67
N ILE A 364 17.35 1.02 -10.21
CA ILE A 364 17.08 2.22 -9.42
C ILE A 364 17.60 3.44 -10.18
N ALA A 365 16.76 4.48 -10.28
CA ALA A 365 17.18 5.81 -10.70
C ALA A 365 16.91 6.83 -9.57
N ALA A 366 17.93 7.63 -9.25
CA ALA A 366 17.84 8.77 -8.33
C ALA A 366 18.68 9.91 -8.88
N ARG A 367 18.34 10.35 -10.10
CA ARG A 367 19.12 11.34 -10.88
C ARG A 367 18.84 12.76 -10.40
N GLY A 368 19.85 13.61 -10.45
CA GLY A 368 19.67 15.06 -10.29
C GLY A 368 19.01 15.71 -11.49
N GLY A 369 18.39 16.87 -11.29
CA GLY A 369 17.66 17.60 -12.30
C GLY A 369 18.52 18.06 -13.48
N ARG A 370 17.90 18.17 -14.65
CA ARG A 370 18.60 18.52 -15.90
C ARG A 370 19.22 19.93 -15.89
N ALA A 371 18.60 20.86 -15.17
CA ALA A 371 19.05 22.26 -15.09
C ALA A 371 19.69 22.64 -13.74
N GLY A 372 19.88 21.68 -12.83
CA GLY A 372 20.52 21.87 -11.52
C GLY A 372 20.06 20.85 -10.49
N GLY A 373 20.92 20.56 -9.54
CA GLY A 373 20.74 19.59 -8.48
C GLY A 373 21.71 18.43 -8.56
N ASP A 374 22.00 17.83 -7.42
CA ASP A 374 22.90 16.68 -7.29
C ASP A 374 22.14 15.36 -7.47
N GLY A 375 22.84 14.28 -7.75
CA GLY A 375 22.28 12.93 -7.71
C GLY A 375 21.88 12.52 -6.30
N GLY A 376 20.88 11.64 -6.19
CA GLY A 376 20.29 11.23 -4.93
C GLY A 376 21.13 10.24 -4.12
N GLN A 377 20.52 9.70 -3.07
CA GLN A 377 21.11 8.70 -2.19
C GLN A 377 20.43 7.37 -2.36
N VAL A 378 21.16 6.34 -2.68
CA VAL A 378 20.67 4.98 -2.82
C VAL A 378 21.40 4.08 -1.84
N GLU A 379 20.66 3.26 -1.12
CA GLU A 379 21.17 2.16 -0.31
C GLU A 379 20.56 0.86 -0.79
N VAL A 380 21.40 -0.14 -1.08
CA VAL A 380 20.99 -1.53 -1.29
C VAL A 380 21.82 -2.37 -0.33
N SER A 381 21.16 -2.84 0.72
CA SER A 381 21.87 -3.40 1.87
C SER A 381 21.14 -4.59 2.47
N SER A 382 21.84 -5.36 3.27
CA SER A 382 21.29 -6.38 4.14
C SER A 382 22.16 -6.49 5.38
N ARG A 383 21.55 -6.73 6.52
CA ARG A 383 22.34 -6.97 7.75
C ARG A 383 23.25 -8.19 7.62
N ARG A 384 22.85 -9.21 6.82
CA ARG A 384 23.64 -10.44 6.65
C ARG A 384 24.13 -10.62 5.23
N GLN A 385 23.24 -10.90 4.28
CA GLN A 385 23.61 -11.27 2.93
C GLN A 385 22.99 -10.35 1.89
N LEU A 386 23.81 -9.83 0.99
CA LEU A 386 23.41 -9.05 -0.17
C LEU A 386 23.86 -9.80 -1.44
N ASP A 387 22.90 -10.20 -2.24
CA ASP A 387 23.12 -10.73 -3.59
C ASP A 387 22.81 -9.61 -4.59
N PHE A 388 23.85 -8.99 -5.11
CA PHE A 388 23.72 -7.91 -6.09
C PHE A 388 24.00 -8.47 -7.48
N ASP A 389 22.94 -8.64 -8.30
CA ASP A 389 23.04 -9.29 -9.61
C ASP A 389 23.79 -8.44 -10.64
N GLY A 390 24.47 -9.07 -11.58
CA GLY A 390 25.21 -8.41 -12.65
C GLY A 390 24.35 -7.59 -13.63
N SER A 391 23.05 -7.89 -13.72
CA SER A 391 22.10 -7.13 -14.53
C SER A 391 21.49 -5.93 -13.78
N ALA A 392 21.74 -5.82 -12.47
CA ALA A 392 21.22 -4.73 -11.64
C ALA A 392 21.82 -3.38 -12.06
N GLY A 393 20.99 -2.33 -12.03
CA GLY A 393 21.41 -0.98 -12.38
C GLY A 393 21.07 0.05 -11.30
N VAL A 394 22.03 0.93 -10.98
CA VAL A 394 21.79 2.09 -10.12
C VAL A 394 22.33 3.34 -10.81
N ASP A 395 21.45 4.32 -11.03
CA ASP A 395 21.80 5.57 -11.69
C ASP A 395 21.52 6.77 -10.78
N THR A 396 22.58 7.37 -10.25
CA THR A 396 22.53 8.61 -9.47
C THR A 396 23.27 9.75 -10.17
N THR A 397 23.29 9.75 -11.50
CA THR A 397 23.93 10.82 -12.28
C THR A 397 23.19 12.14 -12.13
N ALA A 398 23.93 13.25 -12.31
CA ALA A 398 23.37 14.60 -12.32
C ALA A 398 24.01 15.39 -13.44
N PRO A 399 23.25 15.74 -14.50
CA PRO A 399 23.81 16.47 -15.65
C PRO A 399 24.39 17.83 -15.31
N ALA A 400 23.82 18.50 -14.30
CA ALA A 400 24.18 19.85 -13.87
C ALA A 400 24.63 19.92 -12.41
N GLY A 401 25.00 18.80 -11.81
CA GLY A 401 25.43 18.71 -10.41
C GLY A 401 26.43 17.58 -10.16
N ALA A 402 26.69 17.29 -8.89
CA ALA A 402 27.54 16.18 -8.49
C ALA A 402 26.75 14.86 -8.56
N ARG A 403 27.42 13.77 -8.94
CA ARG A 403 26.82 12.43 -8.85
C ARG A 403 26.43 12.11 -7.43
N GLY A 404 25.30 11.43 -7.25
CA GLY A 404 24.83 10.94 -5.98
C GLY A 404 25.66 9.80 -5.41
N ARG A 405 25.11 9.11 -4.43
CA ARG A 405 25.82 8.07 -3.68
C ARG A 405 25.07 6.75 -3.75
N LEU A 406 25.81 5.66 -3.89
CA LEU A 406 25.35 4.31 -3.65
C LEU A 406 26.07 3.74 -2.43
N LEU A 407 25.29 3.25 -1.48
CA LEU A 407 25.76 2.50 -0.32
C LEU A 407 25.40 1.03 -0.50
N LEU A 408 26.39 0.15 -0.33
CA LEU A 408 26.23 -1.28 -0.20
C LEU A 408 26.80 -1.65 1.18
N ASP A 409 25.93 -2.09 2.11
CA ASP A 409 26.31 -2.34 3.50
C ASP A 409 25.83 -3.71 4.01
N PRO A 410 26.32 -4.82 3.45
CA PRO A 410 26.18 -6.12 4.07
C PRO A 410 27.22 -6.32 5.19
N GLN A 411 26.98 -7.28 6.08
CA GLN A 411 27.92 -7.63 7.15
C GLN A 411 29.30 -7.95 6.59
N ASN A 412 29.36 -8.73 5.51
CA ASN A 412 30.57 -9.07 4.77
C ASN A 412 30.35 -8.80 3.29
N LEU A 413 31.29 -8.14 2.64
CA LEU A 413 31.29 -7.87 1.21
C LEU A 413 32.60 -8.34 0.59
N ASP A 414 32.51 -9.29 -0.33
CA ASP A 414 33.60 -9.74 -1.17
C ASP A 414 33.50 -9.08 -2.54
N ILE A 415 34.61 -8.56 -3.05
CA ILE A 415 34.71 -7.94 -4.37
C ILE A 415 35.70 -8.79 -5.16
N GLY A 416 35.18 -9.70 -5.97
CA GLY A 416 35.96 -10.67 -6.74
C GLY A 416 35.77 -10.57 -8.25
N THR A 417 36.34 -11.53 -8.96
CA THR A 417 36.10 -11.74 -10.39
C THR A 417 34.94 -12.74 -10.56
N ASP A 418 34.34 -12.81 -11.77
CA ASP A 418 33.24 -13.75 -12.06
C ASP A 418 33.66 -15.23 -11.85
N ALA A 419 34.99 -15.52 -11.84
CA ALA A 419 35.54 -16.84 -11.58
C ALA A 419 35.60 -17.19 -10.09
N ASP A 420 35.47 -16.20 -9.19
CA ASP A 420 35.60 -16.37 -7.74
C ASP A 420 34.26 -16.66 -7.04
N VAL A 421 33.17 -16.72 -7.80
CA VAL A 421 31.78 -16.91 -7.29
C VAL A 421 31.43 -18.38 -7.06
N ASP A 422 32.40 -19.29 -7.19
CA ASP A 422 32.16 -20.74 -7.08
C ASP A 422 31.99 -21.27 -5.64
N GLY A 423 32.03 -20.35 -4.65
CA GLY A 423 31.86 -20.72 -3.24
C GLY A 423 33.09 -21.40 -2.60
N THR A 424 34.26 -21.34 -3.22
CA THR A 424 35.51 -21.82 -2.60
C THR A 424 36.03 -20.73 -1.64
N PRO A 425 36.19 -21.04 -0.34
CA PRO A 425 36.82 -20.10 0.59
C PRO A 425 38.30 -19.95 0.22
N GLY A 426 38.74 -18.70 -0.02
CA GLY A 426 40.16 -18.41 0.03
C GLY A 426 40.85 -17.82 -1.20
N HIS A 427 40.14 -17.10 -2.07
CA HIS A 427 40.84 -16.25 -3.04
C HIS A 427 40.90 -14.79 -2.52
N ASP A 428 41.98 -14.53 -1.80
CA ASP A 428 42.35 -13.18 -1.35
C ASP A 428 42.93 -12.40 -2.53
N LEU A 429 42.30 -11.28 -2.90
CA LEU A 429 42.99 -10.28 -3.70
C LEU A 429 44.13 -9.69 -2.86
N PRO A 430 45.38 -9.66 -3.36
CA PRO A 430 46.49 -9.14 -2.60
C PRO A 430 46.25 -7.67 -2.17
N GLY A 431 46.04 -7.46 -0.90
CA GLY A 431 46.00 -6.15 -0.28
C GLY A 431 44.66 -5.62 0.20
N ASN A 432 43.56 -6.38 0.09
CA ASN A 432 42.23 -5.88 0.50
C ASN A 432 41.35 -6.92 1.21
N THR A 433 41.93 -7.76 2.04
CA THR A 433 41.22 -8.74 2.86
C THR A 433 40.48 -8.08 4.00
N LEU A 434 39.16 -8.33 4.07
CA LEU A 434 38.40 -8.13 5.28
C LEU A 434 38.48 -9.39 6.13
N PRO A 435 38.65 -9.29 7.45
CA PRO A 435 38.72 -10.47 8.29
C PRO A 435 37.42 -11.28 8.17
N TYR A 436 37.56 -12.54 7.77
CA TYR A 436 36.50 -13.53 7.80
C TYR A 436 36.31 -14.02 9.23
N ASP A 437 35.11 -13.89 9.77
CA ASP A 437 34.77 -14.30 11.14
C ASP A 437 34.11 -15.70 11.22
N GLY A 438 34.50 -16.59 10.34
CA GLY A 438 34.25 -18.04 10.52
C GLY A 438 32.79 -18.48 10.47
N GLY A 439 32.00 -18.10 9.45
CA GLY A 439 30.72 -18.77 9.17
C GLY A 439 29.54 -17.87 8.83
N ALA A 440 29.70 -16.56 8.73
CA ALA A 440 28.66 -15.66 8.25
C ALA A 440 28.55 -15.74 6.71
N ALA A 441 27.31 -15.60 6.19
CA ALA A 441 27.08 -15.50 4.75
C ALA A 441 27.86 -14.29 4.18
N THR A 442 28.61 -14.52 3.10
CA THR A 442 29.35 -13.48 2.42
C THR A 442 28.59 -12.98 1.21
N SER A 443 28.52 -11.66 1.06
CA SER A 443 27.93 -11.01 -0.10
C SER A 443 28.98 -10.80 -1.18
N HIS A 444 28.64 -11.09 -2.44
CA HIS A 444 29.59 -11.00 -3.55
C HIS A 444 29.18 -9.89 -4.53
N ILE A 445 30.17 -9.15 -5.02
CA ILE A 445 30.04 -8.21 -6.12
C ILE A 445 31.30 -8.30 -6.99
N THR A 446 31.18 -8.34 -8.29
CA THR A 446 32.33 -8.43 -9.18
C THR A 446 32.98 -7.08 -9.42
N ALA A 447 34.27 -7.09 -9.73
CA ALA A 447 35.01 -5.88 -10.08
C ALA A 447 34.41 -5.16 -11.30
N ALA A 448 33.83 -5.90 -12.26
CA ALA A 448 33.13 -5.34 -13.40
C ALA A 448 31.85 -4.61 -12.98
N GLN A 449 31.06 -5.18 -12.06
CA GLN A 449 29.87 -4.54 -11.47
C GLN A 449 30.26 -3.23 -10.72
N VAL A 450 31.32 -3.27 -9.91
CA VAL A 450 31.82 -2.07 -9.22
C VAL A 450 32.20 -0.99 -10.24
N ALA A 451 32.90 -1.35 -11.31
CA ALA A 451 33.29 -0.40 -12.35
C ALA A 451 32.05 0.21 -13.06
N GLN A 452 31.03 -0.58 -13.34
CA GLN A 452 29.76 -0.10 -13.91
C GLN A 452 29.03 0.86 -12.96
N LEU A 453 28.93 0.48 -11.67
CA LEU A 453 28.31 1.33 -10.65
C LEU A 453 29.05 2.64 -10.42
N LEU A 454 30.40 2.65 -10.49
CA LEU A 454 31.22 3.85 -10.39
C LEU A 454 31.04 4.80 -11.58
N ALA A 455 30.60 4.29 -12.74
CA ALA A 455 30.29 5.14 -13.89
C ALA A 455 29.01 5.96 -13.68
N THR A 456 28.06 5.47 -12.87
CA THR A 456 26.73 6.07 -12.65
C THR A 456 26.52 6.61 -11.23
N SER A 457 27.35 6.18 -10.25
CA SER A 457 27.21 6.53 -8.83
C SER A 457 28.58 6.70 -8.16
N ARG A 458 28.59 7.36 -6.99
CA ARG A 458 29.72 7.30 -6.07
C ARG A 458 29.51 6.18 -5.07
N CYS A 459 30.27 5.10 -5.19
CA CYS A 459 30.26 4.03 -4.20
C CYS A 459 30.99 4.45 -2.91
N ARG A 460 30.39 4.17 -1.76
CA ARG A 460 31.04 4.31 -0.46
C ARG A 460 30.80 3.04 0.36
N ARG A 461 31.83 2.62 1.08
CA ARG A 461 31.71 1.67 2.18
C ARG A 461 31.51 2.47 3.47
N PRO A 462 30.65 2.06 4.42
CA PRO A 462 30.58 2.72 5.71
C PRO A 462 31.90 2.60 6.44
N THR A 463 32.40 3.71 6.97
CA THR A 463 33.46 3.68 7.97
C THR A 463 32.79 3.31 9.29
N ARG A 464 33.07 2.12 9.83
CA ARG A 464 32.71 1.81 11.22
C ARG A 464 33.32 2.88 12.12
N SER A 465 32.49 3.61 12.86
CA SER A 465 32.96 4.30 14.06
C SER A 465 33.26 3.22 15.09
N THR A 466 34.50 3.16 15.50
CA THR A 466 34.95 2.36 16.65
C THR A 466 34.28 2.82 17.92
#